data_95330be111f461d2d165234849894fef
#
_entry.id   95330be111f461d2d165234849894fef
#
_cell.length_a   1.000
_cell.length_b   1.000
_cell.length_c   1.000
_cell.angle_alpha   90.00
_cell.angle_beta   90.00
_cell.angle_gamma   90.00
#
_symmetry.space_group_name_H-M   'P 1'
#
loop_
_entity.id
_entity.type
_entity.pdbx_description
1 polymer ?
#
loop_
_entity_poly.entity_id
_entity_poly.type
_entity_poly.pdbx_seq_one_letter_code
_entity_poly.pdbx_strand_id
1 'polypeptide(L)'
;MLGLALCCAGVQAQVPAQVPAIGQGPGYHDPRSPFKPLQEREGVLSWSLLSSVSTKAEKNRLVPTFPAPVQALNQKKVKVQGFMMPLEPGDKQRHFLLSSVPTSCSFCVPAGAEGLIEVFTQQPVRYTLEPVLVEGVLAVLSDDPYGLFYRINGGQGLGAP
;
A
#
# COMPACT_ATOMS: atom_id res chain seq x y z
N MET A 1 54.46 4.68 -36.22
CA MET A 1 53.19 3.91 -36.11
C MET A 1 52.40 4.44 -34.90
N LEU A 2 51.42 5.30 -35.17
CA LEU A 2 50.58 5.92 -34.13
C LEU A 2 49.28 5.13 -34.04
N GLY A 3 49.05 4.42 -32.94
CA GLY A 3 47.83 3.66 -32.71
C GLY A 3 46.75 4.58 -32.09
N LEU A 4 45.65 4.76 -32.80
CA LEU A 4 44.47 5.50 -32.35
C LEU A 4 43.59 4.55 -31.53
N ALA A 5 43.51 4.76 -30.20
CA ALA A 5 42.58 4.03 -29.33
C ALA A 5 41.19 4.69 -29.41
N LEU A 6 40.22 3.98 -29.97
CA LEU A 6 38.82 4.38 -30.02
C LEU A 6 38.17 4.03 -28.70
N CYS A 7 37.89 5.02 -27.80
CA CYS A 7 37.06 4.84 -26.63
C CYS A 7 35.58 4.85 -27.04
N CYS A 8 34.94 3.68 -27.07
CA CYS A 8 33.48 3.57 -27.14
C CYS A 8 32.85 3.94 -25.77
N ALA A 9 32.36 5.16 -25.66
CA ALA A 9 31.52 5.55 -24.53
C ALA A 9 30.13 4.87 -24.67
N GLY A 10 29.87 3.85 -23.87
CA GLY A 10 28.58 3.21 -23.82
C GLY A 10 27.53 4.17 -23.22
N VAL A 11 26.55 4.58 -24.00
CA VAL A 11 25.39 5.31 -23.54
C VAL A 11 24.50 4.31 -22.79
N GLN A 12 24.48 4.39 -21.45
CA GLN A 12 23.52 3.65 -20.66
C GLN A 12 22.14 4.32 -20.80
N ALA A 13 21.24 3.68 -21.51
CA ALA A 13 19.85 4.09 -21.58
C ALA A 13 19.24 3.92 -20.18
N GLN A 14 18.91 5.03 -19.53
CA GLN A 14 18.10 5.03 -18.30
C GLN A 14 16.69 4.58 -18.67
N VAL A 15 16.28 3.40 -18.19
CA VAL A 15 14.89 2.94 -18.29
C VAL A 15 14.05 3.88 -17.43
N PRO A 16 13.08 4.62 -18.01
CA PRO A 16 12.22 5.48 -17.20
C PRO A 16 11.45 4.63 -16.19
N ALA A 17 11.39 5.09 -14.93
CA ALA A 17 10.58 4.47 -13.91
C ALA A 17 9.12 4.42 -14.39
N GLN A 18 8.60 3.22 -14.63
CA GLN A 18 7.23 3.02 -15.11
C GLN A 18 6.26 3.37 -14.00
N VAL A 19 5.37 4.33 -14.26
CA VAL A 19 4.24 4.63 -13.36
C VAL A 19 3.36 3.37 -13.32
N PRO A 20 3.00 2.85 -12.13
CA PRO A 20 2.14 1.67 -12.02
C PRO A 20 0.81 1.88 -12.73
N ALA A 21 0.27 0.81 -13.32
CA ALA A 21 -1.06 0.85 -13.90
C ALA A 21 -2.12 1.07 -12.80
N ILE A 22 -3.20 1.79 -13.11
CA ILE A 22 -4.29 2.04 -12.18
C ILE A 22 -4.83 0.70 -11.63
N GLY A 23 -4.97 0.59 -10.31
CA GLY A 23 -5.46 -0.60 -9.63
C GLY A 23 -4.46 -1.75 -9.52
N GLN A 24 -3.17 -1.50 -9.77
CA GLN A 24 -2.09 -2.46 -9.60
C GLN A 24 -0.93 -1.84 -8.82
N GLY A 25 -0.27 -2.64 -8.00
CA GLY A 25 0.88 -2.21 -7.19
C GLY A 25 0.51 -1.29 -6.03
N PRO A 26 1.52 -0.67 -5.39
CA PRO A 26 1.34 0.15 -4.19
C PRO A 26 0.68 1.51 -4.45
N GLY A 27 0.30 1.82 -5.70
CA GLY A 27 -0.10 3.15 -6.09
C GLY A 27 1.08 4.10 -6.29
N TYR A 28 0.78 5.32 -6.71
CA TYR A 28 1.79 6.36 -6.91
C TYR A 28 1.32 7.67 -6.30
N HIS A 29 2.12 8.19 -5.37
CA HIS A 29 1.89 9.49 -4.75
C HIS A 29 2.59 10.57 -5.60
N ASP A 30 1.81 11.37 -6.32
CA ASP A 30 2.34 12.41 -7.19
C ASP A 30 2.91 13.58 -6.37
N PRO A 31 4.09 14.14 -6.71
CA PRO A 31 4.66 15.30 -6.02
C PRO A 31 3.77 16.56 -6.03
N ARG A 32 2.82 16.65 -6.96
CA ARG A 32 1.82 17.74 -7.04
C ARG A 32 0.63 17.54 -6.09
N SER A 33 0.59 16.42 -5.37
CA SER A 33 -0.45 16.13 -4.38
C SER A 33 -0.48 17.22 -3.30
N PRO A 34 -1.65 17.71 -2.88
CA PRO A 34 -1.77 18.57 -1.72
C PRO A 34 -1.54 17.83 -0.41
N PHE A 35 -1.53 16.51 -0.44
CA PHE A 35 -1.27 15.66 0.72
C PHE A 35 0.21 15.32 0.82
N LYS A 36 0.73 15.24 2.05
CA LYS A 36 2.11 14.77 2.27
C LYS A 36 2.18 13.25 2.06
N PRO A 37 3.26 12.73 1.44
CA PRO A 37 3.46 11.29 1.34
C PRO A 37 3.65 10.68 2.73
N LEU A 38 3.25 9.41 2.88
CA LEU A 38 3.49 8.65 4.10
C LEU A 38 4.99 8.56 4.37
N GLN A 39 5.37 8.81 5.62
CA GLN A 39 6.77 8.73 6.04
C GLN A 39 7.03 7.34 6.63
N GLU A 40 8.14 6.72 6.23
CA GLU A 40 8.60 5.49 6.89
C GLU A 40 8.93 5.79 8.36
N ARG A 41 8.45 4.93 9.27
CA ARG A 41 8.58 5.12 10.71
C ARG A 41 8.94 3.80 11.36
N GLU A 42 9.82 3.85 12.35
CA GLU A 42 10.18 2.67 13.14
C GLU A 42 8.95 2.10 13.87
N GLY A 43 8.81 0.79 13.82
CA GLY A 43 7.68 0.09 14.43
C GLY A 43 6.35 0.21 13.69
N VAL A 44 6.31 0.89 12.54
CA VAL A 44 5.16 0.98 11.64
C VAL A 44 5.43 0.12 10.40
N LEU A 45 4.47 -0.69 10.03
CA LEU A 45 4.58 -1.59 8.89
C LEU A 45 4.72 -0.79 7.59
N SER A 46 5.76 -1.11 6.81
CA SER A 46 6.05 -0.44 5.55
C SER A 46 5.14 -0.94 4.43
N TRP A 47 4.61 -0.01 3.63
CA TRP A 47 3.88 -0.35 2.41
C TRP A 47 4.77 -0.98 1.35
N SER A 48 6.07 -0.69 1.32
CA SER A 48 7.02 -1.33 0.41
C SER A 48 7.12 -2.85 0.68
N LEU A 49 7.08 -3.26 1.95
CA LEU A 49 7.03 -4.67 2.32
C LEU A 49 5.71 -5.33 1.88
N LEU A 50 4.57 -4.70 2.14
CA LEU A 50 3.26 -5.24 1.75
C LEU A 50 3.12 -5.36 0.23
N SER A 51 3.70 -4.44 -0.52
CA SER A 51 3.67 -4.44 -1.99
C SER A 51 4.65 -5.42 -2.63
N SER A 52 5.46 -6.14 -1.86
CA SER A 52 6.38 -7.16 -2.38
C SER A 52 5.68 -8.46 -2.79
N VAL A 53 4.36 -8.54 -2.67
CA VAL A 53 3.53 -9.64 -3.14
C VAL A 53 3.57 -9.75 -4.67
N SER A 54 3.62 -10.96 -5.20
CA SER A 54 3.42 -11.22 -6.64
C SER A 54 2.03 -11.78 -6.88
N THR A 55 1.46 -11.50 -8.06
CA THR A 55 0.11 -11.94 -8.41
C THR A 55 0.10 -12.76 -9.69
N LYS A 56 -0.79 -13.74 -9.76
CA LYS A 56 -1.11 -14.47 -10.99
C LYS A 56 -2.58 -14.30 -11.31
N ALA A 57 -2.91 -14.11 -12.59
CA ALA A 57 -4.29 -14.14 -13.04
C ALA A 57 -4.74 -15.61 -13.20
N GLU A 58 -5.75 -16.01 -12.41
CA GLU A 58 -6.34 -17.36 -12.48
C GLU A 58 -7.87 -17.24 -12.49
N LYS A 59 -8.54 -17.82 -13.48
CA LYS A 59 -10.02 -17.86 -13.55
C LYS A 59 -10.69 -16.52 -13.23
N ASN A 60 -10.26 -15.43 -13.89
CA ASN A 60 -10.78 -14.07 -13.72
C ASN A 60 -10.52 -13.39 -12.37
N ARG A 61 -9.58 -13.86 -11.57
CA ARG A 61 -9.14 -13.20 -10.34
C ARG A 61 -7.63 -13.17 -10.22
N LEU A 62 -7.12 -12.25 -9.42
CA LEU A 62 -5.70 -12.17 -9.06
C LEU A 62 -5.48 -13.03 -7.81
N VAL A 63 -4.60 -14.04 -7.94
CA VAL A 63 -4.19 -14.89 -6.82
C VAL A 63 -2.84 -14.39 -6.31
N PRO A 64 -2.73 -13.96 -5.04
CA PRO A 64 -1.48 -13.47 -4.48
C PRO A 64 -0.54 -14.60 -4.10
N THR A 65 0.76 -14.35 -4.26
CA THR A 65 1.83 -15.16 -3.70
C THR A 65 2.68 -14.27 -2.81
N PHE A 66 2.61 -14.52 -1.50
CA PHE A 66 3.28 -13.69 -0.50
C PHE A 66 4.69 -14.18 -0.23
N PRO A 67 5.71 -13.31 -0.19
CA PRO A 67 7.05 -13.68 0.24
C PRO A 67 7.07 -14.00 1.75
N ALA A 68 8.08 -14.77 2.18
CA ALA A 68 8.18 -15.23 3.57
C ALA A 68 8.10 -14.10 4.63
N PRO A 69 8.70 -12.91 4.45
CA PRO A 69 8.55 -11.81 5.41
C PRO A 69 7.10 -11.34 5.58
N VAL A 70 6.30 -11.32 4.51
CA VAL A 70 4.87 -10.95 4.57
C VAL A 70 4.07 -12.06 5.23
N GLN A 71 4.32 -13.33 4.87
CA GLN A 71 3.65 -14.48 5.52
C GLN A 71 3.89 -14.50 7.03
N ALA A 72 5.10 -14.13 7.49
CA ALA A 72 5.45 -14.07 8.91
C ALA A 72 4.64 -13.03 9.70
N LEU A 73 4.03 -12.05 9.02
CA LEU A 73 3.16 -11.05 9.65
C LEU A 73 1.74 -11.57 9.91
N ASN A 74 1.37 -12.72 9.32
CA ASN A 74 0.04 -13.27 9.51
C ASN A 74 -0.24 -13.56 10.99
N GLN A 75 -1.39 -13.10 11.48
CA GLN A 75 -1.82 -13.19 12.89
C GLN A 75 -0.88 -12.45 13.87
N LYS A 76 -0.05 -11.53 13.40
CA LYS A 76 0.77 -10.68 14.26
C LYS A 76 0.07 -9.33 14.50
N LYS A 77 0.32 -8.78 15.68
CA LYS A 77 -0.08 -7.42 16.04
C LYS A 77 0.88 -6.45 15.35
N VAL A 78 0.35 -5.57 14.53
CA VAL A 78 1.11 -4.60 13.73
C VAL A 78 0.54 -3.19 13.89
N LYS A 79 1.38 -2.19 13.63
CA LYS A 79 0.94 -0.81 13.40
C LYS A 79 1.09 -0.48 11.93
N VAL A 80 0.11 0.17 11.35
CA VAL A 80 0.13 0.64 9.97
C VAL A 80 -0.45 2.04 9.89
N GLN A 81 0.14 2.88 9.05
CA GLN A 81 -0.40 4.20 8.72
C GLN A 81 -0.94 4.19 7.29
N GLY A 82 -1.97 4.98 7.03
CA GLY A 82 -2.55 5.08 5.69
C GLY A 82 -3.66 6.11 5.61
N PHE A 83 -4.14 6.34 4.40
CA PHE A 83 -5.28 7.23 4.14
C PHE A 83 -6.57 6.42 4.24
N MET A 84 -7.53 6.93 5.01
CA MET A 84 -8.80 6.24 5.24
C MET A 84 -9.73 6.38 4.03
N MET A 85 -10.28 5.25 3.59
CA MET A 85 -11.41 5.16 2.66
C MET A 85 -12.62 4.63 3.43
N PRO A 86 -13.62 5.46 3.75
CA PRO A 86 -14.81 5.03 4.46
C PRO A 86 -15.61 3.98 3.68
N LEU A 87 -16.09 2.95 4.35
CA LEU A 87 -17.03 1.95 3.80
C LEU A 87 -18.42 2.07 4.42
N GLU A 88 -18.57 2.92 5.44
CA GLU A 88 -19.82 3.16 6.15
C GLU A 88 -20.19 4.65 6.04
N PRO A 89 -21.47 5.02 6.12
CA PRO A 89 -21.88 6.42 6.16
C PRO A 89 -21.50 7.07 7.50
N GLY A 90 -21.27 8.40 7.46
CA GLY A 90 -20.97 9.22 8.65
C GLY A 90 -19.50 9.50 8.87
N ASP A 91 -19.22 10.30 9.90
CA ASP A 91 -17.89 10.81 10.24
C ASP A 91 -17.07 9.87 11.14
N LYS A 92 -17.65 8.77 11.58
CA LYS A 92 -17.02 7.77 12.45
C LYS A 92 -17.15 6.39 11.82
N GLN A 93 -16.01 5.74 11.61
CA GLN A 93 -15.90 4.49 10.89
C GLN A 93 -15.42 3.36 11.80
N ARG A 94 -16.07 2.22 11.76
CA ARG A 94 -15.57 0.96 12.34
C ARG A 94 -15.05 0.00 11.30
N HIS A 95 -15.48 0.19 10.05
CA HIS A 95 -15.09 -0.60 8.91
C HIS A 95 -14.69 0.34 7.77
N PHE A 96 -13.44 0.26 7.34
CA PHE A 96 -12.87 1.12 6.30
C PHE A 96 -11.67 0.46 5.64
N LEU A 97 -11.23 0.99 4.50
CA LEU A 97 -9.95 0.64 3.93
C LEU A 97 -8.89 1.67 4.34
N LEU A 98 -7.68 1.20 4.58
CA LEU A 98 -6.47 2.03 4.57
C LEU A 98 -5.79 1.90 3.22
N SER A 99 -5.46 3.02 2.61
CA SER A 99 -4.72 3.10 1.36
C SER A 99 -3.32 3.69 1.59
N SER A 100 -2.36 3.18 0.84
CA SER A 100 -0.98 3.70 0.79
C SER A 100 -0.88 5.09 0.17
N VAL A 101 -1.88 5.49 -0.64
CA VAL A 101 -1.95 6.79 -1.30
C VAL A 101 -3.31 7.44 -1.02
N PRO A 102 -3.40 8.79 -0.99
CA PRO A 102 -4.65 9.48 -0.74
C PRO A 102 -5.61 9.29 -1.93
N THR A 103 -6.85 8.89 -1.63
CA THR A 103 -7.89 8.62 -2.63
C THR A 103 -8.55 9.87 -3.18
N SER A 104 -8.43 11.01 -2.47
CA SER A 104 -8.90 12.32 -2.90
C SER A 104 -7.88 13.13 -3.72
N CYS A 105 -6.72 12.53 -4.03
CA CYS A 105 -5.67 13.16 -4.83
C CYS A 105 -5.92 12.94 -6.33
N SER A 106 -6.26 14.00 -7.07
CA SER A 106 -6.51 13.93 -8.51
C SER A 106 -5.27 13.60 -9.36
N PHE A 107 -4.08 13.71 -8.81
CA PHE A 107 -2.82 13.45 -9.50
C PHE A 107 -2.20 12.10 -9.14
N CYS A 108 -2.69 11.45 -8.08
CA CYS A 108 -2.15 10.19 -7.60
C CYS A 108 -2.73 9.01 -8.39
N VAL A 109 -1.96 7.93 -8.52
CA VAL A 109 -2.47 6.67 -9.07
C VAL A 109 -2.96 5.81 -7.91
N PRO A 110 -4.24 5.42 -7.88
CA PRO A 110 -4.77 4.54 -6.84
C PRO A 110 -3.99 3.22 -6.73
N ALA A 111 -3.82 2.75 -5.52
CA ALA A 111 -3.21 1.46 -5.26
C ALA A 111 -4.12 0.31 -5.70
N GLY A 112 -3.51 -0.83 -6.04
CA GLY A 112 -4.16 -2.13 -6.13
C GLY A 112 -4.34 -2.77 -4.75
N ALA A 113 -4.69 -4.06 -4.73
CA ALA A 113 -4.87 -4.81 -3.49
C ALA A 113 -3.62 -4.84 -2.61
N GLU A 114 -2.44 -4.67 -3.20
CA GLU A 114 -1.14 -4.61 -2.53
C GLU A 114 -0.95 -3.35 -1.67
N GLY A 115 -1.65 -2.28 -2.02
CA GLY A 115 -1.61 -1.00 -1.31
C GLY A 115 -2.89 -0.69 -0.54
N LEU A 116 -3.71 -1.71 -0.25
CA LEU A 116 -4.96 -1.60 0.50
C LEU A 116 -4.96 -2.58 1.68
N ILE A 117 -5.49 -2.13 2.82
CA ILE A 117 -5.76 -2.98 3.99
C ILE A 117 -7.20 -2.72 4.44
N GLU A 118 -8.00 -3.76 4.55
CA GLU A 118 -9.32 -3.69 5.19
C GLU A 118 -9.15 -3.66 6.71
N VAL A 119 -9.87 -2.76 7.38
CA VAL A 119 -9.73 -2.55 8.82
C VAL A 119 -11.09 -2.64 9.50
N PHE A 120 -11.16 -3.50 10.51
CA PHE A 120 -12.26 -3.56 11.48
C PHE A 120 -11.76 -3.11 12.84
N THR A 121 -12.33 -2.03 13.38
CA THR A 121 -11.91 -1.44 14.65
C THR A 121 -12.88 -1.74 15.78
N GLN A 122 -12.35 -1.84 17.00
CA GLN A 122 -13.16 -2.03 18.23
C GLN A 122 -13.94 -0.77 18.59
N GLN A 123 -13.32 0.40 18.41
CA GLN A 123 -13.93 1.70 18.65
C GLN A 123 -13.97 2.50 17.33
N PRO A 124 -15.01 3.32 17.10
CA PRO A 124 -15.09 4.12 15.90
C PRO A 124 -13.89 5.08 15.78
N VAL A 125 -13.32 5.16 14.60
CA VAL A 125 -12.25 6.11 14.24
C VAL A 125 -12.87 7.24 13.44
N ARG A 126 -12.54 8.49 13.79
CA ARG A 126 -13.03 9.65 13.06
C ARG A 126 -12.39 9.69 11.67
N TYR A 127 -13.22 9.92 10.65
CA TYR A 127 -12.75 10.14 9.29
C TYR A 127 -11.92 11.42 9.19
N THR A 128 -10.82 11.36 8.47
CA THR A 128 -9.95 12.49 8.14
C THR A 128 -9.32 12.27 6.78
N LEU A 129 -8.95 13.36 6.11
CA LEU A 129 -8.17 13.33 4.88
C LEU A 129 -6.66 13.14 5.15
N GLU A 130 -6.22 13.38 6.38
CA GLU A 130 -4.85 13.11 6.81
C GLU A 130 -4.65 11.61 7.09
N PRO A 131 -3.40 11.12 7.03
CA PRO A 131 -3.12 9.74 7.39
C PRO A 131 -3.57 9.40 8.81
N VAL A 132 -4.04 8.20 9.03
CA VAL A 132 -4.34 7.66 10.35
C VAL A 132 -3.40 6.51 10.68
N LEU A 133 -3.07 6.36 11.96
CA LEU A 133 -2.30 5.23 12.47
C LEU A 133 -3.25 4.25 13.16
N VAL A 134 -3.19 2.98 12.75
CA VAL A 134 -4.00 1.89 13.30
C VAL A 134 -3.09 0.78 13.81
N GLU A 135 -3.43 0.23 14.97
CA GLU A 135 -2.79 -0.98 15.51
C GLU A 135 -3.82 -2.11 15.58
N GLY A 136 -3.45 -3.32 15.19
CA GLY A 136 -4.34 -4.47 15.25
C GLY A 136 -3.68 -5.75 14.75
N VAL A 137 -4.45 -6.84 14.67
CA VAL A 137 -3.96 -8.15 14.21
C VAL A 137 -4.10 -8.25 12.70
N LEU A 138 -2.96 -8.39 12.00
CA LEU A 138 -2.94 -8.52 10.55
C LEU A 138 -3.30 -9.95 10.14
N ALA A 139 -4.24 -10.09 9.21
CA ALA A 139 -4.50 -11.30 8.46
C ALA A 139 -3.99 -11.14 7.02
N VAL A 140 -3.19 -12.11 6.58
CA VAL A 140 -2.72 -12.22 5.18
C VAL A 140 -3.68 -13.16 4.45
N LEU A 141 -4.34 -12.65 3.40
CA LEU A 141 -5.47 -13.29 2.74
C LEU A 141 -5.04 -13.88 1.40
N SER A 142 -4.94 -15.19 1.31
CA SER A 142 -4.61 -15.90 0.06
C SER A 142 -5.80 -16.10 -0.86
N ASP A 143 -7.02 -16.03 -0.31
CA ASP A 143 -8.28 -16.24 -1.03
C ASP A 143 -9.39 -15.40 -0.37
N ASP A 144 -9.53 -14.15 -0.82
CA ASP A 144 -10.58 -13.24 -0.34
C ASP A 144 -11.61 -12.99 -1.46
N PRO A 145 -12.92 -13.07 -1.18
CA PRO A 145 -13.96 -12.91 -2.20
C PRO A 145 -14.00 -11.52 -2.85
N TYR A 146 -13.46 -10.49 -2.16
CA TYR A 146 -13.37 -9.12 -2.66
C TYR A 146 -12.00 -8.81 -3.27
N GLY A 147 -11.08 -9.80 -3.30
CA GLY A 147 -9.75 -9.65 -3.88
C GLY A 147 -8.77 -8.85 -3.01
N LEU A 148 -9.05 -8.71 -1.72
CA LEU A 148 -8.15 -8.05 -0.78
C LEU A 148 -7.02 -9.00 -0.34
N PHE A 149 -5.84 -8.45 -0.08
CA PHE A 149 -4.68 -9.21 0.37
C PHE A 149 -4.43 -9.10 1.86
N TYR A 150 -4.96 -8.06 2.50
CA TYR A 150 -4.68 -7.75 3.89
C TYR A 150 -5.94 -7.30 4.64
N ARG A 151 -6.05 -7.73 5.89
CA ARG A 151 -7.10 -7.29 6.81
C ARG A 151 -6.52 -7.08 8.20
N ILE A 152 -6.93 -6.02 8.89
CA ILE A 152 -6.67 -5.80 10.31
C ILE A 152 -7.96 -6.06 11.07
N ASN A 153 -7.88 -7.00 12.02
CA ASN A 153 -8.96 -7.32 12.93
C ASN A 153 -8.69 -6.75 14.32
N GLY A 154 -9.75 -6.33 15.00
CA GLY A 154 -9.66 -5.76 16.34
C GLY A 154 -8.84 -4.48 16.40
N GLY A 155 -8.86 -3.71 15.32
CA GLY A 155 -8.08 -2.50 15.15
C GLY A 155 -8.39 -1.43 16.20
N GLN A 156 -7.38 -0.62 16.51
CA GLN A 156 -7.43 0.54 17.38
C GLN A 156 -6.81 1.73 16.67
N GLY A 157 -7.58 2.80 16.48
CA GLY A 157 -7.03 4.06 15.98
C GLY A 157 -6.15 4.71 17.03
N LEU A 158 -4.91 5.05 16.67
CA LEU A 158 -3.95 5.70 17.55
C LEU A 158 -3.86 7.22 17.33
N GLY A 159 -4.77 7.78 16.51
CA GLY A 159 -4.78 9.19 16.13
C GLY A 159 -3.97 9.47 14.86
N ALA A 160 -3.68 10.76 14.62
CA ALA A 160 -2.77 11.15 13.53
C ALA A 160 -1.35 10.70 13.85
N PRO A 161 -0.58 10.27 12.83
CA PRO A 161 0.79 9.81 13.01
C PRO A 161 1.78 10.92 13.38
#